data_bd833277bd703860fbf3e0c9cf6b3ba7
#
_entry.id   bd833277bd703860fbf3e0c9cf6b3ba7
#
_cell.length_a   1.000
_cell.length_b   1.000
_cell.length_c   1.000
_cell.angle_alpha   90.00
_cell.angle_beta   90.00
_cell.angle_gamma   90.00
#
_symmetry.space_group_name_H-M   'P 1'
#
loop_
_entity.id
_entity.type
_entity.pdbx_description
1 polymer ?
#
loop_
_entity_poly.entity_id
_entity_poly.type
_entity_poly.pdbx_seq_one_letter_code
_entity_poly.pdbx_strand_id
1 'polypeptide(L)'
;MNTSILDLLGISEEYELRDLITNVPELTIDSQDENGEYISLRVRFALIRRESGFISGLVAVLHDTTEQDKEERERRLFVSNVSHELRTPLTSVKSYLEALDDGAISEPVAPEFVKVSLTETNRMMRMVTDLLSLSRIDNETSQLDVELTNFTAFITFILNRFDKMKNQAGEKKYDIVRDYPISPVWVEIDTDKMTQVLDNILNNAIKYSPDGGEIRVGMKTTDAQLIISISDEGLGIPKKDLPRIFDRFYRVDKARSRAQGGTGLGLAIAK
;
A
#
# COMPACT_ATOMS: atom_id res chain seq x y z
N MET A 1 -5.53 -8.75 -47.53
CA MET A 1 -6.48 -8.91 -46.42
C MET A 1 -6.90 -7.53 -45.98
N ASN A 2 -8.15 -7.15 -46.28
CA ASN A 2 -8.72 -5.90 -45.76
C ASN A 2 -9.28 -6.19 -44.35
N THR A 3 -8.43 -6.14 -43.36
CA THR A 3 -8.90 -6.14 -41.97
C THR A 3 -9.57 -4.78 -41.74
N SER A 4 -10.86 -4.78 -41.37
CA SER A 4 -11.58 -3.55 -41.06
C SER A 4 -10.86 -2.84 -39.90
N ILE A 5 -10.79 -1.52 -39.93
CA ILE A 5 -10.31 -0.72 -38.77
C ILE A 5 -11.11 -1.07 -37.51
N LEU A 6 -12.36 -1.44 -37.64
CA LEU A 6 -13.24 -1.88 -36.57
C LEU A 6 -12.78 -3.20 -35.94
N ASP A 7 -12.31 -4.17 -36.78
CA ASP A 7 -11.75 -5.44 -36.32
C ASP A 7 -10.43 -5.23 -35.58
N LEU A 8 -9.58 -4.32 -36.07
CA LEU A 8 -8.32 -3.97 -35.44
C LEU A 8 -8.50 -3.30 -34.06
N LEU A 9 -9.59 -2.55 -33.90
CA LEU A 9 -9.93 -1.85 -32.67
C LEU A 9 -10.82 -2.68 -31.73
N GLY A 10 -11.20 -3.92 -32.12
CA GLY A 10 -12.08 -4.78 -31.33
C GLY A 10 -13.49 -4.20 -31.14
N ILE A 11 -13.89 -3.27 -32.00
CA ILE A 11 -15.22 -2.63 -31.94
C ILE A 11 -16.20 -3.57 -32.64
N SER A 12 -17.23 -4.01 -31.92
CA SER A 12 -18.27 -4.88 -32.46
C SER A 12 -19.02 -4.21 -33.66
N GLU A 13 -19.57 -5.03 -34.54
CA GLU A 13 -20.29 -4.62 -35.77
C GLU A 13 -21.49 -3.65 -35.55
N GLU A 14 -21.79 -3.29 -34.30
CA GLU A 14 -22.89 -2.39 -33.92
C GLU A 14 -22.68 -0.93 -34.34
N TYR A 15 -21.43 -0.53 -34.67
CA TYR A 15 -21.13 0.83 -35.12
C TYR A 15 -20.81 0.89 -36.60
N GLU A 16 -21.71 1.52 -37.40
CA GLU A 16 -21.33 1.91 -38.74
C GLU A 16 -20.26 3.01 -38.71
N LEU A 17 -19.35 3.00 -39.68
CA LEU A 17 -18.29 4.01 -39.83
C LEU A 17 -18.85 5.45 -39.77
N ARG A 18 -20.08 5.65 -40.21
CA ARG A 18 -20.79 6.91 -40.18
C ARG A 18 -21.18 7.35 -38.78
N ASP A 19 -21.52 6.42 -37.89
CA ASP A 19 -21.92 6.68 -36.52
C ASP A 19 -20.72 7.07 -35.67
N LEU A 20 -19.59 6.41 -35.85
CA LEU A 20 -18.31 6.74 -35.22
C LEU A 20 -17.84 8.17 -35.54
N ILE A 21 -18.12 8.62 -36.76
CA ILE A 21 -17.71 9.92 -37.27
C ILE A 21 -18.64 11.06 -36.80
N THR A 22 -19.93 10.78 -36.62
CA THR A 22 -20.93 11.81 -36.38
C THR A 22 -21.32 11.94 -34.91
N ASN A 23 -21.30 10.85 -34.15
CA ASN A 23 -21.87 10.78 -32.82
C ASN A 23 -20.85 10.45 -31.73
N VAL A 24 -19.66 9.92 -32.08
CA VAL A 24 -18.66 9.50 -31.11
C VAL A 24 -17.27 10.04 -31.49
N PRO A 25 -16.98 11.33 -31.19
CA PRO A 25 -15.69 11.95 -31.53
C PRO A 25 -14.53 11.33 -30.81
N GLU A 26 -14.78 10.62 -29.70
CA GLU A 26 -13.79 9.98 -28.85
C GLU A 26 -14.32 8.67 -28.31
N LEU A 27 -13.53 7.61 -28.39
CA LEU A 27 -13.84 6.27 -27.88
C LEU A 27 -12.71 5.78 -27.00
N THR A 28 -13.03 5.19 -25.84
CA THR A 28 -12.05 4.48 -25.01
C THR A 28 -12.23 2.99 -25.25
N ILE A 29 -11.12 2.31 -25.54
CA ILE A 29 -11.07 0.86 -25.79
C ILE A 29 -10.23 0.24 -24.69
N ASP A 30 -10.86 -0.61 -23.89
CA ASP A 30 -10.20 -1.42 -22.88
C ASP A 30 -9.97 -2.83 -23.47
N SER A 31 -8.73 -3.28 -23.49
CA SER A 31 -8.30 -4.57 -24.02
C SER A 31 -7.24 -5.20 -23.15
N GLN A 32 -6.79 -6.40 -23.53
CA GLN A 32 -5.61 -7.03 -22.97
C GLN A 32 -4.60 -7.27 -24.10
N ASP A 33 -3.32 -7.10 -23.80
CA ASP A 33 -2.25 -7.42 -24.71
C ASP A 33 -2.05 -8.95 -24.85
N GLU A 34 -1.06 -9.33 -25.66
CA GLU A 34 -0.70 -10.75 -25.89
C GLU A 34 -0.24 -11.46 -24.60
N ASN A 35 0.19 -10.72 -23.58
CA ASN A 35 0.62 -11.23 -22.28
C ASN A 35 -0.53 -11.23 -21.25
N GLY A 36 -1.73 -10.74 -21.63
CA GLY A 36 -2.87 -10.60 -20.75
C GLY A 36 -2.84 -9.35 -19.87
N GLU A 37 -1.93 -8.40 -20.16
CA GLU A 37 -1.86 -7.12 -19.47
C GLU A 37 -2.94 -6.17 -19.99
N TYR A 38 -3.53 -5.39 -19.06
CA TYR A 38 -4.56 -4.42 -19.39
C TYR A 38 -3.99 -3.25 -20.20
N ILE A 39 -4.66 -2.93 -21.30
CA ILE A 39 -4.37 -1.77 -22.15
C ILE A 39 -5.64 -0.91 -22.28
N SER A 40 -5.49 0.39 -22.09
CA SER A 40 -6.54 1.38 -22.37
C SER A 40 -6.09 2.34 -23.46
N LEU A 41 -6.84 2.38 -24.55
CA LEU A 41 -6.56 3.24 -25.69
C LEU A 41 -7.68 4.25 -25.87
N ARG A 42 -7.32 5.52 -25.91
CA ARG A 42 -8.24 6.61 -26.27
C ARG A 42 -8.10 6.91 -27.75
N VAL A 43 -9.17 6.71 -28.51
CA VAL A 43 -9.19 6.87 -29.96
C VAL A 43 -10.03 8.09 -30.32
N ARG A 44 -9.43 9.03 -31.05
CA ARG A 44 -10.12 10.19 -31.63
C ARG A 44 -10.16 10.07 -33.11
N PHE A 45 -11.36 10.33 -33.71
CA PHE A 45 -11.57 10.28 -35.14
C PHE A 45 -11.70 11.68 -35.73
N ALA A 46 -11.07 11.90 -36.88
CA ALA A 46 -11.17 13.12 -37.65
C ALA A 46 -11.34 12.81 -39.14
N LEU A 47 -12.25 13.56 -39.81
CA LEU A 47 -12.49 13.42 -41.24
C LEU A 47 -11.56 14.33 -42.04
N ILE A 48 -10.95 13.76 -43.07
CA ILE A 48 -10.26 14.52 -44.10
C ILE A 48 -11.29 14.86 -45.19
N ARG A 49 -11.53 16.15 -45.43
CA ARG A 49 -12.42 16.64 -46.48
C ARG A 49 -11.63 17.31 -47.60
N ARG A 50 -12.03 17.10 -48.84
CA ARG A 50 -11.53 17.86 -50.00
C ARG A 50 -12.16 19.26 -50.01
N GLU A 51 -11.57 20.20 -50.73
CA GLU A 51 -12.14 21.55 -50.95
C GLU A 51 -13.59 21.53 -51.49
N SER A 52 -13.95 20.49 -52.24
CA SER A 52 -15.31 20.22 -52.74
C SER A 52 -16.31 19.77 -51.65
N GLY A 53 -15.87 19.60 -50.39
CA GLY A 53 -16.69 19.13 -49.26
C GLY A 53 -16.82 17.62 -49.14
N PHE A 54 -16.36 16.85 -50.16
CA PHE A 54 -16.38 15.38 -50.10
C PHE A 54 -15.37 14.81 -49.09
N ILE A 55 -15.78 13.78 -48.33
CA ILE A 55 -14.92 13.04 -47.44
C ILE A 55 -13.90 12.25 -48.28
N SER A 56 -12.62 12.50 -48.07
CA SER A 56 -11.53 11.78 -48.76
C SER A 56 -10.80 10.77 -47.87
N GLY A 57 -11.00 10.83 -46.56
CA GLY A 57 -10.38 9.88 -45.64
C GLY A 57 -10.84 10.09 -44.19
N LEU A 58 -10.42 9.15 -43.35
CA LEU A 58 -10.58 9.16 -41.91
C LEU A 58 -9.19 9.06 -41.25
N VAL A 59 -8.96 9.88 -40.28
CA VAL A 59 -7.76 9.78 -39.39
C VAL A 59 -8.23 9.29 -38.02
N ALA A 60 -7.64 8.25 -37.55
CA ALA A 60 -7.77 7.79 -36.15
C ALA A 60 -6.47 8.09 -35.41
N VAL A 61 -6.56 8.88 -34.34
CA VAL A 61 -5.44 9.14 -33.43
C VAL A 61 -5.64 8.28 -32.20
N LEU A 62 -4.71 7.35 -31.97
CA LEU A 62 -4.72 6.49 -30.81
C LEU A 62 -3.75 7.06 -29.76
N HIS A 63 -4.27 7.23 -28.57
CA HIS A 63 -3.48 7.66 -27.41
C HIS A 63 -3.53 6.54 -26.36
N ASP A 64 -2.37 6.02 -26.02
CA ASP A 64 -2.24 5.05 -24.91
C ASP A 64 -2.44 5.77 -23.58
N THR A 65 -3.51 5.44 -22.88
CA THR A 65 -3.87 5.99 -21.56
C THR A 65 -3.75 4.95 -20.45
N THR A 66 -3.13 3.81 -20.75
CA THR A 66 -3.04 2.65 -19.85
C THR A 66 -2.51 3.04 -18.47
N GLU A 67 -1.38 3.73 -18.42
CA GLU A 67 -0.75 4.12 -17.16
C GLU A 67 -1.60 5.16 -16.40
N GLN A 68 -2.15 6.15 -17.10
CA GLN A 68 -3.03 7.17 -16.51
C GLN A 68 -4.29 6.57 -15.91
N ASP A 69 -4.94 5.65 -16.63
CA ASP A 69 -6.17 4.99 -16.17
C ASP A 69 -5.88 4.03 -15.02
N LYS A 70 -4.70 3.41 -14.99
CA LYS A 70 -4.22 2.58 -13.88
C LYS A 70 -3.99 3.41 -12.63
N GLU A 71 -3.27 4.52 -12.73
CA GLU A 71 -3.04 5.45 -11.62
C GLU A 71 -4.36 6.00 -11.05
N GLU A 72 -5.29 6.39 -11.93
CA GLU A 72 -6.59 6.89 -11.49
C GLU A 72 -7.42 5.80 -10.80
N ARG A 73 -7.39 4.58 -11.30
CA ARG A 73 -8.04 3.41 -10.68
C ARG A 73 -7.46 3.11 -9.29
N GLU A 74 -6.13 3.10 -9.19
CA GLU A 74 -5.42 2.90 -7.92
C GLU A 74 -5.78 4.02 -6.92
N ARG A 75 -5.82 5.26 -7.36
CA ARG A 75 -6.24 6.40 -6.54
C ARG A 75 -7.68 6.28 -6.05
N ARG A 76 -8.62 5.89 -6.91
CA ARG A 76 -10.03 5.68 -6.52
C ARG A 76 -10.17 4.54 -5.52
N LEU A 77 -9.46 3.43 -5.73
CA LEU A 77 -9.42 2.30 -4.79
C LEU A 77 -8.81 2.71 -3.45
N PHE A 78 -7.75 3.51 -3.47
CA PHE A 78 -7.13 4.05 -2.26
C PHE A 78 -8.13 4.86 -1.44
N VAL A 79 -8.81 5.84 -2.03
CA VAL A 79 -9.83 6.67 -1.33
C VAL A 79 -10.97 5.81 -0.78
N SER A 80 -11.44 4.84 -1.56
CA SER A 80 -12.48 3.90 -1.13
C SER A 80 -12.03 3.09 0.07
N ASN A 81 -10.82 2.53 0.03
CA ASN A 81 -10.25 1.72 1.11
C ASN A 81 -10.04 2.56 2.39
N VAL A 82 -9.53 3.79 2.28
CA VAL A 82 -9.41 4.73 3.41
C VAL A 82 -10.77 4.94 4.07
N SER A 83 -11.80 5.23 3.28
CA SER A 83 -13.15 5.48 3.78
C SER A 83 -13.72 4.27 4.52
N HIS A 84 -13.51 3.06 3.99
CA HIS A 84 -13.96 1.82 4.62
C HIS A 84 -13.20 1.49 5.91
N GLU A 85 -11.86 1.63 5.89
CA GLU A 85 -11.01 1.29 7.04
C GLU A 85 -11.15 2.31 8.20
N LEU A 86 -11.57 3.55 7.92
CA LEU A 86 -11.92 4.54 8.94
C LEU A 86 -13.35 4.39 9.47
N ARG A 87 -14.32 4.03 8.61
CA ARG A 87 -15.72 3.90 9.00
C ARG A 87 -15.92 2.80 10.05
N THR A 88 -15.27 1.65 9.89
CA THR A 88 -15.44 0.50 10.79
C THR A 88 -15.07 0.83 12.25
N PRO A 89 -13.86 1.32 12.57
CA PRO A 89 -13.51 1.70 13.94
C PRO A 89 -14.35 2.84 14.47
N LEU A 90 -14.69 3.82 13.63
CA LEU A 90 -15.54 4.94 14.04
C LEU A 90 -16.93 4.47 14.46
N THR A 91 -17.55 3.55 13.70
CA THR A 91 -18.83 2.95 14.05
C THR A 91 -18.73 2.18 15.37
N SER A 92 -17.65 1.42 15.58
CA SER A 92 -17.42 0.69 16.82
C SER A 92 -17.31 1.64 18.02
N VAL A 93 -16.44 2.67 17.92
CA VAL A 93 -16.31 3.70 18.97
C VAL A 93 -17.64 4.35 19.28
N LYS A 94 -18.40 4.76 18.26
CA LYS A 94 -19.70 5.38 18.41
C LYS A 94 -20.65 4.46 19.17
N SER A 95 -20.78 3.19 18.78
CA SER A 95 -21.70 2.25 19.42
C SER A 95 -21.38 2.01 20.91
N TYR A 96 -20.09 1.90 21.25
CA TYR A 96 -19.71 1.73 22.67
C TYR A 96 -19.95 3.01 23.50
N LEU A 97 -19.74 4.19 22.92
CA LEU A 97 -20.03 5.46 23.59
C LEU A 97 -21.54 5.68 23.75
N GLU A 98 -22.35 5.35 22.74
CA GLU A 98 -23.81 5.37 22.83
C GLU A 98 -24.33 4.43 23.93
N ALA A 99 -23.80 3.20 23.99
CA ALA A 99 -24.16 2.26 25.06
C ALA A 99 -23.81 2.78 26.48
N LEU A 100 -22.67 3.48 26.62
CA LEU A 100 -22.30 4.10 27.89
C LEU A 100 -23.23 5.27 28.24
N ASP A 101 -23.63 6.07 27.27
CA ASP A 101 -24.56 7.20 27.44
C ASP A 101 -25.96 6.70 27.79
N ASP A 102 -26.43 5.61 27.21
CA ASP A 102 -27.71 4.93 27.46
C ASP A 102 -27.78 4.22 28.81
N GLY A 103 -26.73 4.30 29.65
CA GLY A 103 -26.74 3.82 31.03
C GLY A 103 -25.76 2.71 31.38
N ALA A 104 -25.06 2.13 30.39
CA ALA A 104 -24.05 1.07 30.64
C ALA A 104 -22.82 1.60 31.42
N ILE A 105 -22.71 2.91 31.63
CA ILE A 105 -21.65 3.52 32.44
C ILE A 105 -21.64 3.03 33.89
N SER A 106 -22.80 2.63 34.40
CA SER A 106 -22.97 2.09 35.75
C SER A 106 -22.76 0.57 35.83
N GLU A 107 -22.60 -0.08 34.71
CA GLU A 107 -22.44 -1.53 34.58
C GLU A 107 -20.97 -1.98 34.66
N PRO A 108 -20.69 -3.21 35.11
CA PRO A 108 -19.32 -3.76 35.18
C PRO A 108 -18.60 -3.81 33.82
N VAL A 109 -19.31 -3.71 32.71
CA VAL A 109 -18.76 -3.74 31.33
C VAL A 109 -18.21 -2.36 30.87
N ALA A 110 -18.53 -1.29 31.59
CA ALA A 110 -18.11 0.09 31.20
C ALA A 110 -16.58 0.23 30.96
N PRO A 111 -15.69 -0.31 31.81
CA PRO A 111 -14.25 -0.23 31.57
C PRO A 111 -13.81 -0.92 30.27
N GLU A 112 -14.49 -2.01 29.88
CA GLU A 112 -14.20 -2.71 28.63
C GLU A 112 -14.62 -1.87 27.41
N PHE A 113 -15.79 -1.23 27.45
CA PHE A 113 -16.27 -0.34 26.38
C PHE A 113 -15.32 0.86 26.18
N VAL A 114 -14.87 1.46 27.28
CA VAL A 114 -13.85 2.53 27.23
C VAL A 114 -12.55 2.02 26.65
N LYS A 115 -12.07 0.84 27.07
CA LYS A 115 -10.84 0.24 26.57
C LYS A 115 -10.90 -0.05 25.06
N VAL A 116 -12.02 -0.60 24.57
CA VAL A 116 -12.21 -0.87 23.13
C VAL A 116 -12.24 0.44 22.36
N SER A 117 -12.99 1.44 22.84
CA SER A 117 -13.07 2.76 22.19
C SER A 117 -11.69 3.43 22.10
N LEU A 118 -10.89 3.36 23.15
CA LEU A 118 -9.53 3.88 23.16
C LEU A 118 -8.62 3.14 22.18
N THR A 119 -8.74 1.80 22.12
CA THR A 119 -7.96 0.95 21.20
C THR A 119 -8.24 1.29 19.74
N GLU A 120 -9.54 1.44 19.38
CA GLU A 120 -9.94 1.80 18.02
C GLU A 120 -9.54 3.24 17.67
N THR A 121 -9.63 4.16 18.61
CA THR A 121 -9.17 5.55 18.42
C THR A 121 -7.65 5.59 18.15
N ASN A 122 -6.84 4.88 18.94
CA ASN A 122 -5.40 4.77 18.73
C ASN A 122 -5.06 4.11 17.39
N ARG A 123 -5.87 3.15 16.95
CA ARG A 123 -5.73 2.55 15.62
C ARG A 123 -6.00 3.56 14.51
N MET A 124 -7.05 4.38 14.63
CA MET A 124 -7.36 5.45 13.67
C MET A 124 -6.25 6.49 13.61
N MET A 125 -5.71 6.91 14.75
CA MET A 125 -4.59 7.85 14.80
C MET A 125 -3.36 7.31 14.04
N ARG A 126 -3.00 6.05 14.26
CA ARG A 126 -1.91 5.40 13.51
C ARG A 126 -2.20 5.38 12.00
N MET A 127 -3.43 5.04 11.60
CA MET A 127 -3.82 5.03 10.19
C MET A 127 -3.69 6.41 9.55
N VAL A 128 -4.10 7.48 10.23
CA VAL A 128 -3.95 8.86 9.74
C VAL A 128 -2.47 9.22 9.58
N THR A 129 -1.62 8.84 10.54
CA THR A 129 -0.17 9.07 10.45
C THR A 129 0.44 8.32 9.27
N ASP A 130 0.07 7.05 9.07
CA ASP A 130 0.51 6.23 7.93
C ASP A 130 0.09 6.84 6.58
N LEU A 131 -1.16 7.33 6.49
CA LEU A 131 -1.69 8.00 5.30
C LEU A 131 -0.95 9.30 4.97
N LEU A 132 -0.65 10.11 5.99
CA LEU A 132 0.14 11.34 5.81
C LEU A 132 1.56 11.02 5.34
N SER A 133 2.18 9.96 5.85
CA SER A 133 3.50 9.49 5.42
C SER A 133 3.47 9.07 3.94
N LEU A 134 2.48 8.27 3.53
CA LEU A 134 2.32 7.87 2.13
C LEU A 134 2.07 9.07 1.22
N SER A 135 1.21 10.01 1.62
CA SER A 135 0.93 11.21 0.82
C SER A 135 2.18 12.08 0.60
N ARG A 136 3.09 12.14 1.57
CA ARG A 136 4.36 12.86 1.42
C ARG A 136 5.31 12.14 0.47
N ILE A 137 5.34 10.80 0.48
CA ILE A 137 6.13 9.98 -0.43
C ILE A 137 5.63 10.16 -1.87
N ASP A 138 4.31 10.04 -2.09
CA ASP A 138 3.69 10.14 -3.42
C ASP A 138 3.90 11.52 -4.08
N ASN A 139 3.99 12.58 -3.30
CA ASN A 139 4.14 13.94 -3.83
C ASN A 139 5.61 14.33 -4.07
N GLU A 140 6.57 13.42 -3.90
CA GLU A 140 8.03 13.70 -4.01
C GLU A 140 8.50 14.93 -3.20
N THR A 141 7.65 15.43 -2.30
CA THR A 141 7.91 16.67 -1.55
C THR A 141 8.84 16.45 -0.36
N SER A 142 9.14 15.22 0.00
CA SER A 142 10.09 14.96 1.07
C SER A 142 11.49 14.78 0.51
N GLN A 143 12.26 15.86 0.47
CA GLN A 143 13.71 15.74 0.36
C GLN A 143 14.18 14.84 1.50
N LEU A 144 14.99 13.82 1.16
CA LEU A 144 15.63 12.99 2.16
C LEU A 144 16.67 13.81 2.90
N ASP A 145 16.61 13.82 4.21
CA ASP A 145 17.64 14.43 5.06
C ASP A 145 18.74 13.39 5.33
N VAL A 146 19.59 13.23 4.33
CA VAL A 146 20.62 12.19 4.31
C VAL A 146 21.85 12.65 5.09
N GLU A 147 22.24 11.87 6.08
CA GLU A 147 23.44 12.08 6.91
C GLU A 147 24.31 10.84 6.98
N LEU A 148 25.64 11.06 7.13
CA LEU A 148 26.59 9.95 7.34
C LEU A 148 26.40 9.35 8.74
N THR A 149 25.85 8.16 8.79
CA THR A 149 25.42 7.50 10.02
C THR A 149 26.19 6.21 10.26
N ASN A 150 26.59 5.97 11.52
CA ASN A 150 27.08 4.66 11.96
C ASN A 150 25.89 3.70 12.09
N PHE A 151 25.64 2.92 11.03
CA PHE A 151 24.47 2.04 10.96
C PHE A 151 24.48 0.94 12.01
N THR A 152 25.66 0.42 12.40
CA THR A 152 25.78 -0.59 13.47
C THR A 152 25.26 -0.05 14.81
N ALA A 153 25.62 1.18 15.16
CA ALA A 153 25.12 1.83 16.37
C ALA A 153 23.62 2.15 16.24
N PHE A 154 23.19 2.65 15.08
CA PHE A 154 21.81 3.01 14.79
C PHE A 154 20.87 1.80 14.92
N ILE A 155 21.15 0.67 14.21
CA ILE A 155 20.29 -0.51 14.29
C ILE A 155 20.29 -1.11 15.71
N THR A 156 21.42 -1.09 16.40
CA THR A 156 21.51 -1.55 17.78
C THR A 156 20.61 -0.71 18.70
N PHE A 157 20.58 0.60 18.51
CA PHE A 157 19.68 1.50 19.26
C PHE A 157 18.20 1.14 19.02
N ILE A 158 17.81 0.93 17.76
CA ILE A 158 16.44 0.50 17.39
C ILE A 158 16.08 -0.82 18.08
N LEU A 159 16.94 -1.85 17.95
CA LEU A 159 16.66 -3.18 18.53
C LEU A 159 16.59 -3.15 20.05
N ASN A 160 17.42 -2.35 20.72
CA ASN A 160 17.37 -2.19 22.18
C ASN A 160 16.04 -1.57 22.66
N ARG A 161 15.39 -0.74 21.83
CA ARG A 161 14.05 -0.21 22.11
C ARG A 161 13.01 -1.34 22.12
N PHE A 162 13.07 -2.26 21.16
CA PHE A 162 12.18 -3.42 21.11
C PHE A 162 12.43 -4.40 22.27
N ASP A 163 13.68 -4.61 22.69
CA ASP A 163 14.01 -5.42 23.87
C ASP A 163 13.42 -4.81 25.17
N LYS A 164 13.46 -3.47 25.31
CA LYS A 164 12.83 -2.79 26.46
C LYS A 164 11.32 -2.92 26.48
N MET A 165 10.66 -2.80 25.33
CA MET A 165 9.20 -2.98 25.21
C MET A 165 8.78 -4.39 25.62
N LYS A 166 9.55 -5.42 25.23
CA LYS A 166 9.38 -6.81 25.62
C LYS A 166 9.40 -6.98 27.16
N ASN A 167 10.35 -6.35 27.83
CA ASN A 167 10.51 -6.46 29.28
C ASN A 167 9.37 -5.79 30.07
N GLN A 168 8.76 -4.73 29.52
CA GLN A 168 7.62 -4.03 30.13
C GLN A 168 6.30 -4.80 30.02
N ALA A 169 6.14 -5.59 28.95
CA ALA A 169 4.94 -6.40 28.73
C ALA A 169 4.88 -7.68 29.60
N GLY A 170 5.92 -8.01 30.36
CA GLY A 170 5.93 -9.11 31.33
C GLY A 170 5.99 -10.53 30.75
N GLU A 171 5.83 -10.70 29.45
CA GLU A 171 5.92 -12.00 28.77
C GLU A 171 6.97 -11.97 27.65
N LYS A 172 7.97 -12.80 27.81
CA LYS A 172 9.05 -12.98 26.82
C LYS A 172 8.58 -13.91 25.72
N LYS A 173 7.91 -13.34 24.69
CA LYS A 173 7.41 -14.16 23.55
C LYS A 173 8.39 -14.29 22.39
N TYR A 174 9.39 -13.40 22.26
CA TYR A 174 10.36 -13.43 21.17
C TYR A 174 11.75 -13.06 21.65
N ASP A 175 12.77 -13.54 20.92
CA ASP A 175 14.17 -13.18 21.11
C ASP A 175 14.73 -12.51 19.88
N ILE A 176 15.42 -11.36 20.05
CA ILE A 176 16.07 -10.66 18.95
C ILE A 176 17.53 -11.08 18.89
N VAL A 177 17.87 -11.85 17.87
CA VAL A 177 19.25 -12.30 17.60
C VAL A 177 19.91 -11.33 16.63
N ARG A 178 21.08 -10.82 17.05
CA ARG A 178 21.88 -9.86 16.29
C ARG A 178 22.99 -10.60 15.56
N ASP A 179 22.81 -10.80 14.27
CA ASP A 179 23.77 -11.49 13.40
C ASP A 179 24.50 -10.49 12.49
N TYR A 180 25.26 -9.58 13.14
CA TYR A 180 26.03 -8.56 12.45
C TYR A 180 27.28 -8.16 13.24
N PRO A 181 28.33 -7.63 12.55
CA PRO A 181 29.58 -7.27 13.20
C PRO A 181 29.41 -6.10 14.17
N ILE A 182 30.20 -6.10 15.24
CA ILE A 182 30.26 -4.99 16.21
C ILE A 182 30.97 -3.76 15.61
N SER A 183 31.80 -3.97 14.58
CA SER A 183 32.54 -2.90 13.90
C SER A 183 31.61 -1.88 13.28
N PRO A 184 31.94 -0.59 13.33
CA PRO A 184 31.13 0.45 12.72
C PRO A 184 31.01 0.26 11.20
N VAL A 185 29.78 0.32 10.69
CA VAL A 185 29.48 0.39 9.26
C VAL A 185 28.84 1.76 9.00
N TRP A 186 29.49 2.56 8.16
CA TRP A 186 29.05 3.91 7.85
C TRP A 186 28.27 3.93 6.54
N VAL A 187 27.11 4.57 6.55
CA VAL A 187 26.23 4.73 5.39
C VAL A 187 25.58 6.11 5.39
N GLU A 188 25.23 6.60 4.23
CA GLU A 188 24.44 7.81 4.06
C GLU A 188 22.96 7.45 4.02
N ILE A 189 22.21 7.85 5.05
CA ILE A 189 20.79 7.55 5.21
C ILE A 189 20.04 8.70 5.87
N ASP A 190 18.74 8.78 5.60
CA ASP A 190 17.79 9.52 6.43
C ASP A 190 17.39 8.63 7.60
N THR A 191 17.83 8.99 8.81
CA THR A 191 17.65 8.19 10.02
C THR A 191 16.18 8.09 10.44
N ASP A 192 15.37 9.10 10.19
CA ASP A 192 13.94 9.09 10.50
C ASP A 192 13.18 8.14 9.59
N LYS A 193 13.45 8.18 8.28
CA LYS A 193 12.85 7.28 7.30
C LYS A 193 13.30 5.84 7.53
N MET A 194 14.58 5.62 7.78
CA MET A 194 15.10 4.29 8.07
C MET A 194 14.52 3.73 9.38
N THR A 195 14.33 4.55 10.40
CA THR A 195 13.61 4.16 11.63
C THR A 195 12.20 3.70 11.30
N GLN A 196 11.47 4.43 10.46
CA GLN A 196 10.11 4.08 10.06
C GLN A 196 10.07 2.74 9.31
N VAL A 197 11.02 2.49 8.41
CA VAL A 197 11.15 1.20 7.68
C VAL A 197 11.38 0.06 8.66
N LEU A 198 12.39 0.19 9.53
CA LEU A 198 12.75 -0.85 10.52
C LEU A 198 11.61 -1.11 11.50
N ASP A 199 10.93 -0.07 11.98
CA ASP A 199 9.77 -0.20 12.85
C ASP A 199 8.63 -0.96 12.20
N ASN A 200 8.32 -0.68 10.95
CA ASN A 200 7.28 -1.39 10.21
C ASN A 200 7.60 -2.87 10.04
N ILE A 201 8.84 -3.21 9.71
CA ILE A 201 9.26 -4.60 9.50
C ILE A 201 9.32 -5.36 10.83
N LEU A 202 9.97 -4.79 11.86
CA LEU A 202 10.10 -5.43 13.17
C LEU A 202 8.75 -5.60 13.87
N ASN A 203 7.88 -4.61 13.82
CA ASN A 203 6.51 -4.73 14.34
C ASN A 203 5.73 -5.83 13.62
N ASN A 204 5.92 -6.00 12.31
CA ASN A 204 5.30 -7.10 11.57
C ASN A 204 5.87 -8.46 12.02
N ALA A 205 7.20 -8.60 12.14
CA ALA A 205 7.84 -9.82 12.63
C ALA A 205 7.28 -10.25 14.01
N ILE A 206 7.19 -9.31 14.96
CA ILE A 206 6.64 -9.57 16.29
C ILE A 206 5.14 -9.94 16.21
N LYS A 207 4.38 -9.17 15.46
CA LYS A 207 2.94 -9.31 15.35
C LYS A 207 2.51 -10.63 14.72
N TYR A 208 3.25 -11.09 13.72
CA TYR A 208 2.94 -12.32 13.00
C TYR A 208 3.66 -13.55 13.54
N SER A 209 4.35 -13.43 14.67
CA SER A 209 4.91 -14.52 15.48
C SER A 209 4.14 -14.69 16.81
N PRO A 210 2.88 -15.15 16.78
CA PRO A 210 2.00 -15.18 17.97
C PRO A 210 2.49 -16.12 19.07
N ASP A 211 3.20 -17.18 18.69
CA ASP A 211 3.75 -18.16 19.62
C ASP A 211 5.15 -17.77 20.10
N GLY A 212 5.64 -16.60 19.69
CA GLY A 212 6.98 -16.13 19.95
C GLY A 212 7.98 -16.70 18.95
N GLY A 213 9.23 -16.86 19.39
CA GLY A 213 10.32 -17.39 18.59
C GLY A 213 11.45 -16.39 18.39
N GLU A 214 12.35 -16.72 17.47
CA GLU A 214 13.51 -15.90 17.16
C GLU A 214 13.20 -14.89 16.05
N ILE A 215 13.63 -13.64 16.25
CA ILE A 215 13.69 -12.62 15.22
C ILE A 215 15.18 -12.34 14.98
N ARG A 216 15.70 -12.84 13.86
CA ARG A 216 17.11 -12.68 13.50
C ARG A 216 17.31 -11.46 12.62
N VAL A 217 18.17 -10.56 13.04
CA VAL A 217 18.57 -9.38 12.29
C VAL A 217 20.01 -9.53 11.84
N GLY A 218 20.19 -9.69 10.54
CA GLY A 218 21.49 -9.84 9.89
C GLY A 218 21.90 -8.60 9.10
N MET A 219 23.20 -8.39 8.96
CA MET A 219 23.78 -7.31 8.18
C MET A 219 24.94 -7.82 7.33
N LYS A 220 24.93 -7.53 6.05
CA LYS A 220 26.01 -7.83 5.11
C LYS A 220 26.39 -6.59 4.33
N THR A 221 27.68 -6.32 4.23
CA THR A 221 28.23 -5.22 3.42
C THR A 221 28.85 -5.76 2.15
N THR A 222 28.60 -5.08 1.06
CA THR A 222 29.35 -5.20 -0.20
C THR A 222 30.03 -3.87 -0.50
N ASP A 223 30.84 -3.79 -1.54
CA ASP A 223 31.52 -2.54 -1.94
C ASP A 223 30.55 -1.39 -2.27
N ALA A 224 29.30 -1.71 -2.62
CA ALA A 224 28.31 -0.73 -3.08
C ALA A 224 27.04 -0.68 -2.20
N GLN A 225 26.79 -1.65 -1.34
CA GLN A 225 25.51 -1.79 -0.65
C GLN A 225 25.66 -2.34 0.76
N LEU A 226 24.80 -1.86 1.64
CA LEU A 226 24.49 -2.48 2.91
C LEU A 226 23.17 -3.24 2.79
N ILE A 227 23.20 -4.55 3.06
CA ILE A 227 22.04 -5.43 3.02
C ILE A 227 21.64 -5.77 4.44
N ILE A 228 20.41 -5.44 4.80
CA ILE A 228 19.79 -5.80 6.08
C ILE A 228 18.81 -6.93 5.84
N SER A 229 18.90 -7.98 6.62
CA SER A 229 17.96 -9.10 6.62
C SER A 229 17.27 -9.20 7.97
N ILE A 230 15.94 -9.31 7.96
CA ILE A 230 15.14 -9.56 9.16
C ILE A 230 14.33 -10.81 8.88
N SER A 231 14.52 -11.84 9.70
CA SER A 231 13.86 -13.14 9.59
C SER A 231 13.11 -13.44 10.87
N ASP A 232 11.88 -13.92 10.75
CA ASP A 232 11.03 -14.34 11.88
C ASP A 232 10.61 -15.81 11.74
N GLU A 233 10.20 -16.42 12.83
CA GLU A 233 9.65 -17.79 12.91
C GLU A 233 8.11 -17.77 12.96
N GLY A 234 7.50 -16.73 12.40
CA GLY A 234 6.07 -16.52 12.42
C GLY A 234 5.30 -17.37 11.41
N LEU A 235 4.07 -16.95 11.13
CA LEU A 235 3.12 -17.66 10.26
C LEU A 235 3.57 -17.78 8.80
N GLY A 236 4.56 -16.98 8.40
CA GLY A 236 5.00 -16.87 7.01
C GLY A 236 3.93 -16.23 6.09
N ILE A 237 4.30 -16.08 4.83
CA ILE A 237 3.46 -15.47 3.80
C ILE A 237 3.23 -16.50 2.68
N PRO A 238 1.98 -16.82 2.33
CA PRO A 238 1.69 -17.71 1.20
C PRO A 238 2.28 -17.17 -0.10
N LYS A 239 2.85 -18.04 -0.93
CA LYS A 239 3.51 -17.63 -2.19
C LYS A 239 2.62 -16.80 -3.11
N LYS A 240 1.32 -17.07 -3.16
CA LYS A 240 0.33 -16.33 -3.96
C LYS A 240 0.17 -14.87 -3.51
N ASP A 241 0.47 -14.57 -2.25
CA ASP A 241 0.27 -13.25 -1.65
C ASP A 241 1.55 -12.38 -1.71
N LEU A 242 2.74 -13.00 -1.90
CA LEU A 242 4.03 -12.30 -1.96
C LEU A 242 4.08 -11.12 -2.95
N PRO A 243 3.54 -11.21 -4.18
CA PRO A 243 3.56 -10.07 -5.11
C PRO A 243 2.77 -8.85 -4.62
N ARG A 244 1.85 -9.06 -3.66
CA ARG A 244 0.89 -8.06 -3.21
C ARG A 244 1.13 -7.51 -1.81
N ILE A 245 2.12 -8.02 -1.07
CA ILE A 245 2.34 -7.60 0.33
C ILE A 245 2.71 -6.12 0.48
N PHE A 246 3.20 -5.49 -0.59
CA PHE A 246 3.50 -4.07 -0.66
C PHE A 246 2.34 -3.20 -1.18
N ASP A 247 1.21 -3.83 -1.59
CA ASP A 247 0.03 -3.09 -2.00
C ASP A 247 -0.60 -2.39 -0.79
N ARG A 248 -1.08 -1.18 -0.98
CA ARG A 248 -1.74 -0.40 0.08
C ARG A 248 -3.01 -1.10 0.55
N PHE A 249 -3.18 -1.21 1.88
CA PHE A 249 -4.30 -1.90 2.54
C PHE A 249 -4.36 -3.41 2.31
N TYR A 250 -3.36 -3.99 1.65
CA TYR A 250 -3.33 -5.44 1.45
C TYR A 250 -3.06 -6.17 2.77
N ARG A 251 -3.78 -7.26 2.98
CA ARG A 251 -3.63 -8.14 4.14
C ARG A 251 -3.95 -9.57 3.72
N VAL A 252 -3.08 -10.50 4.07
CA VAL A 252 -3.26 -11.93 3.81
C VAL A 252 -4.50 -12.46 4.55
N ASP A 253 -4.67 -12.06 5.82
CA ASP A 253 -5.85 -12.36 6.65
C ASP A 253 -6.41 -11.05 7.23
N LYS A 254 -7.55 -10.62 6.70
CA LYS A 254 -8.21 -9.37 7.10
C LYS A 254 -8.73 -9.41 8.55
N ALA A 255 -9.29 -10.56 8.98
CA ALA A 255 -9.90 -10.68 10.30
C ALA A 255 -8.84 -10.66 11.40
N ARG A 256 -7.82 -11.50 11.27
CA ARG A 256 -6.71 -11.60 12.22
C ARG A 256 -5.89 -10.31 12.31
N SER A 257 -5.60 -9.71 11.16
CA SER A 257 -4.86 -8.45 11.10
C SER A 257 -5.60 -7.29 11.74
N ARG A 258 -6.95 -7.25 11.66
CA ARG A 258 -7.78 -6.25 12.36
C ARG A 258 -7.68 -6.41 13.87
N ALA A 259 -7.83 -7.63 14.37
CA ALA A 259 -7.73 -7.93 15.81
C ALA A 259 -6.37 -7.48 16.39
N GLN A 260 -5.32 -7.48 15.58
CA GLN A 260 -3.97 -7.06 15.95
C GLN A 260 -3.67 -5.59 15.59
N GLY A 261 -4.66 -4.79 15.24
CA GLY A 261 -4.52 -3.34 14.98
C GLY A 261 -3.71 -2.97 13.73
N GLY A 262 -3.58 -3.87 12.73
CA GLY A 262 -2.86 -3.59 11.49
C GLY A 262 -3.61 -2.62 10.58
N THR A 263 -2.90 -1.69 9.97
CA THR A 263 -3.44 -0.74 8.98
C THR A 263 -3.38 -1.30 7.56
N GLY A 264 -2.42 -2.18 7.26
CA GLY A 264 -2.10 -2.65 5.91
C GLY A 264 -1.33 -1.63 5.08
N LEU A 265 -0.75 -0.61 5.73
CA LEU A 265 0.02 0.44 5.09
C LEU A 265 1.52 0.35 5.37
N GLY A 266 1.93 -0.32 6.46
CA GLY A 266 3.30 -0.33 6.93
C GLY A 266 4.32 -0.85 5.91
N LEU A 267 4.04 -1.96 5.21
CA LEU A 267 4.94 -2.47 4.17
C LEU A 267 4.93 -1.60 2.91
N ALA A 268 3.80 -0.96 2.57
CA ALA A 268 3.75 0.01 1.47
C ALA A 268 4.58 1.27 1.76
N ILE A 269 4.69 1.67 3.04
CA ILE A 269 5.55 2.78 3.49
C ILE A 269 7.03 2.36 3.45
N ALA A 270 7.33 1.08 3.72
CA ALA A 270 8.70 0.55 3.75
C ALA A 270 9.27 0.27 2.34
N LYS A 271 8.45 0.26 1.30
CA LYS A 271 8.84 0.11 -0.10
C LYS A 271 9.41 1.41 -0.66
#